data_7927bcdc39f0f050f8a4434a7422046d
#
_entry.id   7927bcdc39f0f050f8a4434a7422046d
#
_cell.length_a   1.000
_cell.length_b   1.000
_cell.length_c   1.000
_cell.angle_alpha   90.00
_cell.angle_beta   90.00
_cell.angle_gamma   90.00
#
_symmetry.space_group_name_H-M   'P 1'
#
loop_
_entity.id
_entity.type
_entity.pdbx_description
1 polymer ?
#
loop_
_entity_poly.entity_id
_entity_poly.type
_entity_poly.pdbx_seq_one_letter_code
_entity_poly.pdbx_strand_id
1 'polypeptide(L)'
;MSQTFFGPDFQALQGQDPEIAAILISELDRQRENLQLIASENFTSPAVLAALGSTLSNKYAEGYPGKRYYGGCEEVDKAEVIGIARAKELFGAEHANLQPHSGASANVAVYQAFTKPGDTVLAMSLPHGGHLTHGSKVNFSGKWFNVESYGVRQDNELIDYDELRDIALRVKPKMICSGATAYPSLIDFKTVRSICDEVGAIMWVDAAHFIGLVAGKAIPSPVEYADVVSFTTHKVLRGPRGGMILSKAAHAAAIDKAIFPGMQGGPIMSAVAAKAIALKECATAQYQAYAKEVIVNAKALAKSLEDEGMRAVSGGTETHLALIDIRSTGVNGKVADERCGRAGISLNKNAIPYDPESPAVTSGIRVGTPAVTTQGMGSEQMPVIASLIARAIKDGEDEAKISQIRKEVNALTAKFPVYPA
;
A
#
# COMPACT_ATOMS: atom_id res chain seq x y z
N MET A 1 -14.45 -8.94 26.00
CA MET A 1 -13.39 -7.94 25.75
C MET A 1 -13.52 -7.28 24.37
N SER A 2 -13.91 -7.98 23.30
CA SER A 2 -14.08 -7.38 21.96
C SER A 2 -15.17 -6.31 21.88
N GLN A 3 -16.24 -6.42 22.65
CA GLN A 3 -17.35 -5.45 22.64
C GLN A 3 -16.98 -4.07 23.20
N THR A 4 -15.95 -3.97 24.04
CA THR A 4 -15.51 -2.67 24.61
C THR A 4 -14.72 -1.80 23.63
N PHE A 5 -14.22 -2.38 22.55
CA PHE A 5 -13.53 -1.63 21.50
C PHE A 5 -14.50 -0.78 20.65
N PHE A 6 -15.69 -1.32 20.39
CA PHE A 6 -16.69 -0.61 19.61
C PHE A 6 -17.38 0.46 20.47
N GLY A 7 -17.59 1.65 19.91
CA GLY A 7 -18.27 2.76 20.59
C GLY A 7 -19.76 2.46 20.89
N PRO A 8 -20.46 3.39 21.54
CA PRO A 8 -21.86 3.20 21.96
C PRO A 8 -22.81 2.88 20.80
N ASP A 9 -22.52 3.33 19.59
CA ASP A 9 -23.32 3.07 18.39
C ASP A 9 -23.32 1.60 17.98
N PHE A 10 -22.37 0.80 18.49
CA PHE A 10 -22.34 -0.63 18.20
C PHE A 10 -23.54 -1.38 18.77
N GLN A 11 -24.14 -0.89 19.87
CA GLN A 11 -25.38 -1.46 20.41
C GLN A 11 -26.55 -1.29 19.44
N ALA A 12 -26.60 -0.17 18.71
CA ALA A 12 -27.62 0.05 17.68
C ALA A 12 -27.45 -0.95 16.53
N LEU A 13 -26.20 -1.20 16.10
CA LEU A 13 -25.92 -2.22 15.10
C LEU A 13 -26.31 -3.62 15.58
N GLN A 14 -25.95 -4.00 16.81
CA GLN A 14 -26.32 -5.30 17.37
C GLN A 14 -27.85 -5.51 17.45
N GLY A 15 -28.60 -4.44 17.73
CA GLY A 15 -30.07 -4.51 17.75
C GLY A 15 -30.68 -4.57 16.36
N GLN A 16 -30.07 -3.94 15.36
CA GLN A 16 -30.59 -3.86 13.99
C GLN A 16 -30.17 -5.06 13.14
N ASP A 17 -28.92 -5.49 13.26
CA ASP A 17 -28.34 -6.58 12.46
C ASP A 17 -27.30 -7.37 13.29
N PRO A 18 -27.76 -8.36 14.08
CA PRO A 18 -26.88 -9.15 14.91
C PRO A 18 -25.90 -10.04 14.11
N GLU A 19 -26.22 -10.39 12.86
CA GLU A 19 -25.36 -11.21 12.00
C GLU A 19 -24.12 -10.39 11.57
N ILE A 20 -24.31 -9.17 11.09
CA ILE A 20 -23.20 -8.27 10.76
C ILE A 20 -22.40 -7.89 12.01
N ALA A 21 -23.06 -7.63 13.14
CA ALA A 21 -22.37 -7.36 14.40
C ALA A 21 -21.44 -8.52 14.80
N ALA A 22 -21.91 -9.77 14.69
CA ALA A 22 -21.09 -10.96 14.97
C ALA A 22 -19.87 -11.06 14.03
N ILE A 23 -20.01 -10.74 12.74
CA ILE A 23 -18.91 -10.72 11.76
C ILE A 23 -17.85 -9.69 12.16
N LEU A 24 -18.25 -8.47 12.56
CA LEU A 24 -17.31 -7.42 12.98
C LEU A 24 -16.53 -7.84 14.24
N ILE A 25 -17.17 -8.51 15.20
CA ILE A 25 -16.49 -9.04 16.38
C ILE A 25 -15.50 -10.13 15.97
N SER A 26 -15.91 -11.09 15.14
CA SER A 26 -15.06 -12.19 14.68
C SER A 26 -13.85 -11.67 13.87
N GLU A 27 -14.02 -10.62 13.05
CA GLU A 27 -12.93 -10.01 12.31
C GLU A 27 -11.93 -9.31 13.25
N LEU A 28 -12.40 -8.61 14.28
CA LEU A 28 -11.53 -8.02 15.30
C LEU A 28 -10.72 -9.10 16.05
N ASP A 29 -11.35 -10.22 16.40
CA ASP A 29 -10.70 -11.34 17.06
C ASP A 29 -9.67 -11.99 16.12
N ARG A 30 -10.00 -12.18 14.82
CA ARG A 30 -9.05 -12.64 13.81
C ARG A 30 -7.83 -11.73 13.71
N GLN A 31 -8.02 -10.41 13.71
CA GLN A 31 -6.92 -9.43 13.65
C GLN A 31 -6.02 -9.51 14.89
N ARG A 32 -6.57 -9.79 16.04
CA ARG A 32 -5.84 -9.95 17.31
C ARG A 32 -5.06 -11.26 17.40
N GLU A 33 -5.56 -12.31 16.77
CA GLU A 33 -5.02 -13.65 16.88
C GLU A 33 -4.04 -14.03 15.75
N ASN A 34 -4.01 -13.26 14.66
CA ASN A 34 -3.18 -13.57 13.49
C ASN A 34 -1.97 -12.63 13.38
N LEU A 35 -0.85 -13.17 12.88
CA LEU A 35 0.27 -12.38 12.40
C LEU A 35 -0.08 -11.80 11.02
N GLN A 36 -0.17 -10.47 10.93
CA GLN A 36 -0.49 -9.77 9.70
C GLN A 36 0.79 -9.32 9.00
N LEU A 37 1.19 -10.06 7.97
CA LEU A 37 2.40 -9.82 7.18
C LEU A 37 2.11 -9.47 5.71
N ILE A 38 0.85 -9.24 5.34
CA ILE A 38 0.53 -8.70 4.02
C ILE A 38 1.05 -7.27 3.94
N ALA A 39 2.01 -7.01 3.05
CA ALA A 39 2.75 -5.75 2.95
C ALA A 39 1.87 -4.52 2.67
N SER A 40 0.65 -4.73 2.17
CA SER A 40 -0.33 -3.68 1.86
C SER A 40 -1.41 -3.51 2.94
N GLU A 41 -1.27 -4.14 4.10
CA GLU A 41 -2.21 -4.03 5.20
C GLU A 41 -1.57 -3.42 6.45
N ASN A 42 -2.42 -2.78 7.27
CA ASN A 42 -2.03 -2.15 8.51
C ASN A 42 -3.25 -1.94 9.41
N PHE A 43 -3.01 -1.59 10.66
CA PHE A 43 -4.04 -1.26 11.63
C PHE A 43 -4.13 0.26 11.78
N THR A 44 -5.28 0.82 11.42
CA THR A 44 -5.50 2.28 11.52
C THR A 44 -5.85 2.67 12.96
N SER A 45 -5.71 3.96 13.31
CA SER A 45 -5.99 4.40 14.67
C SER A 45 -7.50 4.41 15.00
N PRO A 46 -7.88 4.32 16.29
CA PRO A 46 -9.27 4.50 16.72
C PRO A 46 -9.85 5.86 16.29
N ALA A 47 -9.04 6.92 16.24
CA ALA A 47 -9.48 8.25 15.79
C ALA A 47 -9.87 8.25 14.29
N VAL A 48 -9.11 7.53 13.46
CA VAL A 48 -9.43 7.36 12.03
C VAL A 48 -10.71 6.53 11.86
N LEU A 49 -10.89 5.46 12.65
CA LEU A 49 -12.11 4.64 12.62
C LEU A 49 -13.34 5.45 13.05
N ALA A 50 -13.22 6.27 14.08
CA ALA A 50 -14.31 7.15 14.55
C ALA A 50 -14.74 8.16 13.48
N ALA A 51 -13.78 8.73 12.74
CA ALA A 51 -14.10 9.64 11.63
C ALA A 51 -14.84 8.94 10.48
N LEU A 52 -14.44 7.70 10.16
CA LEU A 52 -15.10 6.90 9.11
C LEU A 52 -16.56 6.60 9.44
N GLY A 53 -16.89 6.33 10.71
CA GLY A 53 -18.24 6.10 11.21
C GLY A 53 -19.04 7.37 11.52
N SER A 54 -18.54 8.55 11.15
CA SER A 54 -19.19 9.83 11.51
C SER A 54 -20.37 10.20 10.60
N THR A 55 -21.17 11.18 11.07
CA THR A 55 -22.30 11.76 10.32
C THR A 55 -21.89 12.49 9.03
N LEU A 56 -20.59 12.72 8.79
CA LEU A 56 -20.09 13.24 7.52
C LEU A 56 -20.42 12.30 6.34
N SER A 57 -20.73 11.04 6.62
CA SER A 57 -21.25 10.08 5.65
C SER A 57 -22.55 10.50 4.99
N ASN A 58 -23.36 11.34 5.67
CA ASN A 58 -24.66 11.80 5.18
C ASN A 58 -24.54 12.96 4.18
N LYS A 59 -23.36 13.60 4.05
CA LYS A 59 -23.21 14.83 3.28
C LYS A 59 -22.71 14.59 1.85
N TYR A 60 -23.50 15.02 0.89
CA TYR A 60 -23.14 15.06 -0.53
C TYR A 60 -22.36 16.33 -0.86
N ALA A 61 -21.12 16.23 -1.37
CA ALA A 61 -20.20 17.35 -1.50
C ALA A 61 -19.48 17.39 -2.86
N GLU A 62 -20.21 17.26 -3.98
CA GLU A 62 -19.67 17.41 -5.33
C GLU A 62 -18.99 18.76 -5.53
N GLY A 63 -17.85 18.78 -6.22
CA GLY A 63 -17.01 19.95 -6.39
C GLY A 63 -15.90 20.03 -5.35
N TYR A 64 -15.42 21.23 -5.08
CA TYR A 64 -14.28 21.49 -4.21
C TYR A 64 -14.62 22.57 -3.16
N PRO A 65 -13.85 22.72 -2.08
CA PRO A 65 -14.10 23.74 -1.07
C PRO A 65 -14.35 25.12 -1.66
N GLY A 66 -15.46 25.76 -1.25
CA GLY A 66 -15.91 27.05 -1.76
C GLY A 66 -16.53 27.04 -3.17
N LYS A 67 -16.56 25.88 -3.84
CA LYS A 67 -17.12 25.69 -5.20
C LYS A 67 -17.91 24.39 -5.28
N ARG A 68 -18.84 24.16 -4.35
CA ARG A 68 -19.68 22.97 -4.32
C ARG A 68 -20.93 23.12 -5.17
N TYR A 69 -21.44 22.01 -5.68
CA TYR A 69 -22.73 21.98 -6.38
C TYR A 69 -23.92 22.11 -5.42
N TYR A 70 -23.76 21.70 -4.16
CA TYR A 70 -24.82 21.65 -3.17
C TYR A 70 -24.52 22.59 -2.00
N GLY A 71 -25.57 23.13 -1.36
CA GLY A 71 -25.46 23.91 -0.13
C GLY A 71 -25.14 23.02 1.10
N GLY A 72 -24.87 23.68 2.23
CA GLY A 72 -24.61 23.02 3.52
C GLY A 72 -23.25 22.30 3.59
N CYS A 73 -22.25 22.78 2.84
CA CYS A 73 -20.91 22.19 2.77
C CYS A 73 -19.87 22.89 3.65
N GLU A 74 -20.28 23.86 4.46
CA GLU A 74 -19.39 24.75 5.22
C GLU A 74 -18.46 23.96 6.15
N GLU A 75 -18.97 22.90 6.80
CA GLU A 75 -18.17 22.08 7.72
C GLU A 75 -17.31 21.06 7.00
N VAL A 76 -17.82 20.42 5.94
CA VAL A 76 -17.02 19.47 5.15
C VAL A 76 -15.91 20.17 4.38
N ASP A 77 -16.11 21.44 3.96
CA ASP A 77 -15.08 22.26 3.36
C ASP A 77 -13.91 22.49 4.32
N LYS A 78 -14.18 22.78 5.59
CA LYS A 78 -13.15 22.93 6.61
C LYS A 78 -12.32 21.65 6.75
N ALA A 79 -12.99 20.48 6.78
CA ALA A 79 -12.30 19.18 6.90
C ALA A 79 -11.38 18.92 5.70
N GLU A 80 -11.85 19.19 4.48
CA GLU A 80 -11.05 19.00 3.26
C GLU A 80 -9.90 20.00 3.18
N VAL A 81 -10.12 21.28 3.48
CA VAL A 81 -9.08 22.33 3.52
C VAL A 81 -7.97 21.96 4.53
N ILE A 82 -8.34 21.52 5.73
CA ILE A 82 -7.37 21.06 6.74
C ILE A 82 -6.56 19.88 6.21
N GLY A 83 -7.22 18.92 5.57
CA GLY A 83 -6.53 17.75 5.00
C GLY A 83 -5.56 18.13 3.89
N ILE A 84 -5.98 19.02 2.96
CA ILE A 84 -5.12 19.54 1.89
C ILE A 84 -3.89 20.24 2.47
N ALA A 85 -4.08 21.13 3.45
CA ALA A 85 -2.98 21.84 4.08
C ALA A 85 -1.98 20.89 4.73
N ARG A 86 -2.47 19.90 5.48
CA ARG A 86 -1.62 18.87 6.13
C ARG A 86 -0.84 18.03 5.12
N ALA A 87 -1.49 17.64 4.01
CA ALA A 87 -0.81 16.88 2.96
C ALA A 87 0.32 17.70 2.32
N LYS A 88 0.05 18.95 1.97
CA LYS A 88 1.05 19.86 1.39
C LYS A 88 2.24 20.07 2.34
N GLU A 89 1.98 20.31 3.60
CA GLU A 89 3.02 20.49 4.62
C GLU A 89 3.85 19.21 4.83
N LEU A 90 3.18 18.06 5.02
CA LEU A 90 3.83 16.78 5.32
C LEU A 90 4.77 16.31 4.21
N PHE A 91 4.37 16.47 2.96
CA PHE A 91 5.07 15.97 1.79
C PHE A 91 5.86 17.03 1.02
N GLY A 92 5.75 18.32 1.37
CA GLY A 92 6.32 19.42 0.61
C GLY A 92 5.69 19.59 -0.79
N ALA A 93 4.43 19.21 -0.95
CA ALA A 93 3.73 19.25 -2.23
C ALA A 93 3.09 20.63 -2.50
N GLU A 94 3.07 21.05 -3.75
CA GLU A 94 2.42 22.30 -4.14
C GLU A 94 0.90 22.19 -4.22
N HIS A 95 0.39 21.00 -4.58
CA HIS A 95 -1.05 20.70 -4.64
C HIS A 95 -1.34 19.31 -4.07
N ALA A 96 -2.52 19.13 -3.48
CA ALA A 96 -3.01 17.85 -2.98
C ALA A 96 -4.52 17.72 -3.24
N ASN A 97 -4.92 16.54 -3.72
CA ASN A 97 -6.32 16.16 -3.88
C ASN A 97 -6.61 14.93 -2.99
N LEU A 98 -7.58 15.09 -2.06
CA LEU A 98 -7.95 14.08 -1.09
C LEU A 98 -9.17 13.24 -1.52
N GLN A 99 -9.79 13.57 -2.63
CA GLN A 99 -11.08 13.01 -3.02
C GLN A 99 -11.04 11.58 -3.64
N PRO A 100 -9.91 11.05 -4.18
CA PRO A 100 -9.91 9.70 -4.74
C PRO A 100 -10.44 8.66 -3.73
N HIS A 101 -11.42 7.86 -4.17
CA HIS A 101 -12.05 6.82 -3.34
C HIS A 101 -11.09 5.66 -3.02
N SER A 102 -10.10 5.44 -3.89
CA SER A 102 -9.08 4.40 -3.75
C SER A 102 -7.79 4.80 -4.47
N GLY A 103 -6.72 4.01 -4.29
CA GLY A 103 -5.51 4.15 -5.09
C GLY A 103 -5.77 3.91 -6.58
N ALA A 104 -6.60 2.93 -6.92
CA ALA A 104 -6.99 2.68 -8.30
C ALA A 104 -7.71 3.89 -8.91
N SER A 105 -8.62 4.53 -8.17
CA SER A 105 -9.29 5.77 -8.60
C SER A 105 -8.29 6.92 -8.79
N ALA A 106 -7.31 7.06 -7.89
CA ALA A 106 -6.26 8.05 -8.04
C ALA A 106 -5.45 7.80 -9.32
N ASN A 107 -5.10 6.55 -9.62
CA ASN A 107 -4.36 6.19 -10.83
C ASN A 107 -5.18 6.45 -12.11
N VAL A 108 -6.48 6.12 -12.12
CA VAL A 108 -7.37 6.46 -13.26
C VAL A 108 -7.37 7.97 -13.52
N ALA A 109 -7.45 8.78 -12.45
CA ALA A 109 -7.44 10.23 -12.58
C ALA A 109 -6.10 10.76 -13.14
N VAL A 110 -4.96 10.17 -12.75
CA VAL A 110 -3.66 10.51 -13.33
C VAL A 110 -3.64 10.21 -14.83
N TYR A 111 -4.08 9.01 -15.24
CA TYR A 111 -4.20 8.70 -16.66
C TYR A 111 -5.10 9.71 -17.38
N GLN A 112 -6.27 10.02 -16.85
CA GLN A 112 -7.22 10.95 -17.47
C GLN A 112 -6.69 12.38 -17.55
N ALA A 113 -5.87 12.81 -16.60
CA ALA A 113 -5.29 14.14 -16.58
C ALA A 113 -4.23 14.35 -17.67
N PHE A 114 -3.44 13.31 -17.99
CA PHE A 114 -2.23 13.45 -18.80
C PHE A 114 -2.22 12.67 -20.10
N THR A 115 -3.17 11.74 -20.28
CA THR A 115 -3.21 10.85 -21.44
C THR A 115 -4.59 10.75 -22.08
N LYS A 116 -4.64 10.22 -23.28
CA LYS A 116 -5.87 9.83 -24.01
C LYS A 116 -5.79 8.35 -24.37
N PRO A 117 -6.92 7.66 -24.56
CA PRO A 117 -6.90 6.30 -25.07
C PRO A 117 -6.04 6.18 -26.34
N GLY A 118 -5.15 5.17 -26.37
CA GLY A 118 -4.19 4.96 -27.41
C GLY A 118 -2.82 5.63 -27.21
N ASP A 119 -2.67 6.54 -26.24
CA ASP A 119 -1.35 7.09 -25.90
C ASP A 119 -0.42 6.00 -25.35
N THR A 120 0.89 6.17 -25.55
CA THR A 120 1.90 5.27 -25.02
C THR A 120 2.28 5.66 -23.60
N VAL A 121 2.30 4.68 -22.71
CA VAL A 121 2.73 4.79 -21.31
C VAL A 121 3.81 3.76 -21.04
N LEU A 122 4.84 4.13 -20.30
CA LEU A 122 5.93 3.24 -19.88
C LEU A 122 5.85 3.01 -18.39
N ALA A 123 5.83 1.75 -17.94
CA ALA A 123 5.67 1.40 -16.53
C ALA A 123 6.42 0.10 -16.19
N MET A 124 6.64 -0.14 -14.89
CA MET A 124 7.24 -1.41 -14.45
C MET A 124 6.32 -2.58 -14.75
N SER A 125 6.89 -3.65 -15.30
CA SER A 125 6.16 -4.88 -15.62
C SER A 125 5.60 -5.57 -14.36
N LEU A 126 4.40 -6.16 -14.48
CA LEU A 126 3.75 -6.84 -13.37
C LEU A 126 4.60 -7.98 -12.76
N PRO A 127 5.24 -8.86 -13.54
CA PRO A 127 6.11 -9.92 -13.02
C PRO A 127 7.34 -9.40 -12.25
N HIS A 128 7.79 -8.18 -12.54
CA HIS A 128 8.94 -7.56 -11.88
C HIS A 128 8.54 -6.60 -10.74
N GLY A 129 7.28 -6.64 -10.30
CA GLY A 129 6.81 -5.88 -9.15
C GLY A 129 5.87 -4.71 -9.45
N GLY A 130 5.50 -4.46 -10.70
CA GLY A 130 4.50 -3.46 -11.08
C GLY A 130 3.12 -3.73 -10.49
N HIS A 131 2.21 -2.76 -10.59
CA HIS A 131 0.83 -2.89 -10.15
C HIS A 131 -0.11 -3.20 -11.35
N LEU A 132 -1.29 -3.77 -11.09
CA LEU A 132 -2.28 -4.04 -12.14
C LEU A 132 -2.62 -2.78 -12.96
N THR A 133 -2.71 -1.62 -12.32
CA THR A 133 -3.00 -0.33 -12.98
C THR A 133 -1.80 0.25 -13.76
N HIS A 134 -0.66 -0.43 -13.78
CA HIS A 134 0.52 -0.04 -14.54
C HIS A 134 0.56 -0.67 -15.94
N GLY A 135 -0.60 -1.06 -16.50
CA GLY A 135 -0.70 -1.55 -17.86
C GLY A 135 -0.99 -3.04 -18.01
N SER A 136 -1.42 -3.72 -16.94
CA SER A 136 -1.84 -5.12 -17.06
C SER A 136 -2.99 -5.28 -18.05
N LYS A 137 -2.89 -6.25 -18.96
CA LYS A 137 -3.88 -6.52 -20.03
C LYS A 137 -5.29 -6.80 -19.50
N VAL A 138 -5.44 -7.25 -18.26
CA VAL A 138 -6.75 -7.48 -17.62
C VAL A 138 -7.34 -6.22 -17.01
N ASN A 139 -6.53 -5.17 -16.83
CA ASN A 139 -6.92 -3.90 -16.24
C ASN A 139 -7.28 -2.86 -17.32
N PHE A 140 -8.03 -1.79 -16.94
CA PHE A 140 -8.36 -0.70 -17.86
C PHE A 140 -7.10 -0.11 -18.53
N SER A 141 -6.00 0.03 -17.77
CA SER A 141 -4.76 0.63 -18.26
C SER A 141 -4.16 -0.11 -19.44
N GLY A 142 -4.15 -1.45 -19.40
CA GLY A 142 -3.67 -2.25 -20.52
C GLY A 142 -4.69 -2.43 -21.66
N LYS A 143 -5.94 -1.99 -21.47
CA LYS A 143 -6.99 -2.02 -22.52
C LYS A 143 -7.11 -0.71 -23.28
N TRP A 144 -6.82 0.42 -22.62
CA TRP A 144 -7.04 1.74 -23.19
C TRP A 144 -5.76 2.39 -23.71
N PHE A 145 -4.59 1.95 -23.24
CA PHE A 145 -3.29 2.55 -23.56
C PHE A 145 -2.36 1.56 -24.23
N ASN A 146 -1.41 2.09 -25.01
CA ASN A 146 -0.27 1.32 -25.48
C ASN A 146 0.77 1.29 -24.37
N VAL A 147 0.89 0.14 -23.71
CA VAL A 147 1.78 0.03 -22.55
C VAL A 147 3.05 -0.70 -22.94
N GLU A 148 4.17 0.00 -22.79
CA GLU A 148 5.52 -0.59 -22.79
C GLU A 148 5.96 -0.80 -21.34
N SER A 149 6.82 -1.79 -21.14
CA SER A 149 7.24 -2.12 -19.78
C SER A 149 8.75 -2.21 -19.66
N TYR A 150 9.30 -1.70 -18.57
CA TYR A 150 10.67 -1.93 -18.15
C TYR A 150 10.69 -2.95 -17.00
N GLY A 151 11.86 -3.52 -16.74
CA GLY A 151 12.03 -4.58 -15.76
C GLY A 151 13.15 -4.34 -14.76
N VAL A 152 13.56 -5.43 -14.16
CA VAL A 152 14.76 -5.52 -13.32
C VAL A 152 15.81 -6.35 -14.03
N ARG A 153 17.06 -6.13 -13.72
CA ARG A 153 18.19 -6.92 -14.23
C ARG A 153 18.12 -8.36 -13.68
N GLN A 154 18.57 -9.29 -14.48
CA GLN A 154 18.56 -10.71 -14.07
C GLN A 154 19.66 -11.05 -13.05
N ASP A 155 20.78 -10.33 -13.09
CA ASP A 155 21.96 -10.57 -12.26
C ASP A 155 21.78 -10.11 -10.80
N ASN A 156 21.04 -9.03 -10.58
CA ASN A 156 20.90 -8.42 -9.26
C ASN A 156 19.46 -8.09 -8.84
N GLU A 157 18.49 -8.29 -9.74
CA GLU A 157 17.05 -8.06 -9.53
C GLU A 157 16.70 -6.59 -9.16
N LEU A 158 17.58 -5.64 -9.54
CA LEU A 158 17.34 -4.20 -9.41
C LEU A 158 16.84 -3.60 -10.74
N ILE A 159 16.13 -2.46 -10.66
CA ILE A 159 15.62 -1.76 -11.85
C ILE A 159 16.76 -1.47 -12.83
N ASP A 160 16.55 -1.85 -14.08
CA ASP A 160 17.45 -1.53 -15.18
C ASP A 160 17.13 -0.14 -15.74
N TYR A 161 17.85 0.87 -15.25
CA TYR A 161 17.63 2.26 -15.70
C TYR A 161 18.14 2.51 -17.11
N ASP A 162 19.11 1.73 -17.61
CA ASP A 162 19.58 1.81 -18.99
C ASP A 162 18.50 1.26 -19.93
N GLU A 163 17.91 0.10 -19.61
CA GLU A 163 16.76 -0.44 -20.34
C GLU A 163 15.58 0.54 -20.31
N LEU A 164 15.26 1.11 -19.14
CA LEU A 164 14.21 2.11 -19.00
C LEU A 164 14.42 3.30 -19.95
N ARG A 165 15.65 3.84 -20.01
CA ARG A 165 16.01 4.94 -20.87
C ARG A 165 15.91 4.56 -22.35
N ASP A 166 16.46 3.42 -22.76
CA ASP A 166 16.44 2.94 -24.14
C ASP A 166 14.99 2.74 -24.65
N ILE A 167 14.13 2.15 -23.82
CA ILE A 167 12.70 2.02 -24.14
C ILE A 167 12.07 3.40 -24.27
N ALA A 168 12.31 4.32 -23.31
CA ALA A 168 11.73 5.66 -23.34
C ALA A 168 12.11 6.44 -24.59
N LEU A 169 13.38 6.38 -25.00
CA LEU A 169 13.87 7.02 -26.24
C LEU A 169 13.23 6.45 -27.50
N ARG A 170 13.04 5.13 -27.52
CA ARG A 170 12.42 4.41 -28.65
C ARG A 170 10.94 4.72 -28.81
N VAL A 171 10.17 4.71 -27.70
CA VAL A 171 8.71 4.80 -27.78
C VAL A 171 8.15 6.19 -27.47
N LYS A 172 8.95 7.09 -26.90
CA LYS A 172 8.58 8.47 -26.52
C LYS A 172 7.22 8.52 -25.81
N PRO A 173 7.10 7.91 -24.62
CA PRO A 173 5.83 7.78 -23.95
C PRO A 173 5.31 9.16 -23.49
N LYS A 174 4.00 9.33 -23.40
CA LYS A 174 3.40 10.51 -22.78
C LYS A 174 3.65 10.60 -21.29
N MET A 175 3.77 9.43 -20.63
CA MET A 175 3.93 9.32 -19.19
C MET A 175 4.79 8.11 -18.85
N ILE A 176 5.69 8.27 -17.90
CA ILE A 176 6.47 7.20 -17.29
C ILE A 176 5.97 7.02 -15.86
N CYS A 177 5.45 5.82 -15.55
CA CYS A 177 5.05 5.44 -14.22
C CYS A 177 6.21 4.77 -13.49
N SER A 178 6.65 5.36 -12.39
CA SER A 178 7.61 4.79 -11.46
C SER A 178 6.92 4.43 -10.15
N GLY A 179 7.13 3.24 -9.66
CA GLY A 179 6.48 2.74 -8.44
C GLY A 179 6.19 1.25 -8.56
N ALA A 180 6.07 0.58 -7.45
CA ALA A 180 5.96 -0.87 -7.42
C ALA A 180 5.13 -1.38 -6.24
N THR A 181 4.60 -2.59 -6.42
CA THR A 181 3.84 -3.35 -5.41
C THR A 181 4.72 -4.38 -4.69
N ALA A 182 5.75 -4.90 -5.37
CA ALA A 182 6.60 -5.99 -4.88
C ALA A 182 8.08 -5.78 -5.23
N TYR A 183 8.55 -4.55 -5.21
CA TYR A 183 9.96 -4.19 -5.38
C TYR A 183 10.54 -3.79 -4.02
N PRO A 184 11.52 -4.52 -3.47
CA PRO A 184 11.99 -4.33 -2.10
C PRO A 184 13.06 -3.23 -1.96
N SER A 185 13.66 -2.77 -3.06
CA SER A 185 14.74 -1.79 -3.05
C SER A 185 14.23 -0.36 -3.28
N LEU A 186 15.10 0.63 -3.06
CA LEU A 186 14.78 2.03 -3.34
C LEU A 186 14.79 2.30 -4.84
N ILE A 187 13.96 3.26 -5.27
CA ILE A 187 13.89 3.73 -6.65
C ILE A 187 14.67 5.04 -6.75
N ASP A 188 15.57 5.14 -7.74
CA ASP A 188 16.27 6.39 -8.04
C ASP A 188 15.37 7.33 -8.84
N PHE A 189 14.60 8.14 -8.11
CA PHE A 189 13.67 9.11 -8.72
C PHE A 189 14.41 10.21 -9.53
N LYS A 190 15.65 10.52 -9.17
CA LYS A 190 16.46 11.50 -9.90
C LYS A 190 16.80 11.01 -11.31
N THR A 191 17.21 9.75 -11.41
CA THR A 191 17.48 9.12 -12.71
C THR A 191 16.20 9.01 -13.54
N VAL A 192 15.07 8.60 -12.95
CA VAL A 192 13.77 8.56 -13.65
C VAL A 192 13.37 9.96 -14.15
N ARG A 193 13.55 11.01 -13.33
CA ARG A 193 13.29 12.41 -13.75
C ARG A 193 14.10 12.79 -14.96
N SER A 194 15.40 12.50 -14.95
CA SER A 194 16.29 12.79 -16.08
C SER A 194 15.83 12.12 -17.38
N ILE A 195 15.39 10.86 -17.30
CA ILE A 195 14.85 10.12 -18.45
C ILE A 195 13.54 10.77 -18.94
N CYS A 196 12.65 11.14 -18.03
CA CYS A 196 11.41 11.83 -18.39
C CYS A 196 11.67 13.16 -19.10
N ASP A 197 12.64 13.94 -18.61
CA ASP A 197 13.02 15.22 -19.22
C ASP A 197 13.60 15.04 -20.62
N GLU A 198 14.40 14.00 -20.83
CA GLU A 198 15.01 13.68 -22.12
C GLU A 198 13.98 13.39 -23.23
N VAL A 199 12.85 12.76 -22.85
CA VAL A 199 11.80 12.39 -23.81
C VAL A 199 10.55 13.28 -23.76
N GLY A 200 10.49 14.23 -22.81
CA GLY A 200 9.35 15.12 -22.62
C GLY A 200 8.13 14.43 -22.02
N ALA A 201 8.33 13.39 -21.21
CA ALA A 201 7.27 12.62 -20.57
C ALA A 201 6.87 13.20 -19.20
N ILE A 202 5.61 13.07 -18.83
CA ILE A 202 5.15 13.29 -17.46
C ILE A 202 5.75 12.20 -16.54
N MET A 203 6.38 12.60 -15.46
CA MET A 203 6.85 11.69 -14.43
C MET A 203 5.74 11.46 -13.39
N TRP A 204 5.16 10.27 -13.42
CA TRP A 204 4.20 9.82 -12.42
C TRP A 204 4.84 8.81 -11.48
N VAL A 205 4.67 9.02 -10.16
CA VAL A 205 5.10 8.05 -9.15
C VAL A 205 3.87 7.48 -8.44
N ASP A 206 3.63 6.18 -8.58
CA ASP A 206 2.68 5.46 -7.72
C ASP A 206 3.41 5.05 -6.43
N ALA A 207 3.25 5.87 -5.41
CA ALA A 207 3.89 5.70 -4.11
C ALA A 207 3.03 4.89 -3.12
N ALA A 208 1.99 4.19 -3.59
CA ALA A 208 1.01 3.52 -2.73
C ALA A 208 1.63 2.64 -1.66
N HIS A 209 2.71 1.94 -1.97
CA HIS A 209 3.36 1.06 -1.02
C HIS A 209 4.26 1.78 -0.02
N PHE A 210 4.94 2.84 -0.42
CA PHE A 210 6.03 3.42 0.37
C PHE A 210 5.78 4.86 0.85
N ILE A 211 4.66 5.52 0.48
CA ILE A 211 4.39 6.91 0.88
C ILE A 211 4.40 7.12 2.39
N GLY A 212 4.03 6.11 3.17
CA GLY A 212 4.12 6.16 4.63
C GLY A 212 5.56 6.24 5.14
N LEU A 213 6.51 5.60 4.46
CA LEU A 213 7.94 5.72 4.77
C LEU A 213 8.45 7.12 4.42
N VAL A 214 7.97 7.71 3.31
CA VAL A 214 8.26 9.10 2.94
C VAL A 214 7.71 10.07 3.99
N ALA A 215 6.45 9.89 4.41
CA ALA A 215 5.83 10.70 5.47
C ALA A 215 6.63 10.66 6.77
N GLY A 216 7.14 9.48 7.13
CA GLY A 216 8.00 9.26 8.29
C GLY A 216 9.46 9.65 8.08
N LYS A 217 9.83 10.21 6.95
CA LYS A 217 11.21 10.61 6.59
C LYS A 217 12.22 9.46 6.71
N ALA A 218 11.77 8.23 6.46
CA ALA A 218 12.60 7.03 6.54
C ALA A 218 13.27 6.68 5.20
N ILE A 219 12.73 7.18 4.08
CA ILE A 219 13.28 7.05 2.72
C ILE A 219 13.17 8.38 1.97
N PRO A 220 13.92 8.57 0.85
CA PRO A 220 13.82 9.75 0.01
C PRO A 220 12.41 9.98 -0.55
N SER A 221 12.04 11.25 -0.71
CA SER A 221 10.73 11.66 -1.26
C SER A 221 10.77 11.70 -2.80
N PRO A 222 9.76 11.16 -3.49
CA PRO A 222 9.60 11.35 -4.93
C PRO A 222 9.02 12.73 -5.30
N VAL A 223 8.45 13.47 -4.34
CA VAL A 223 7.61 14.66 -4.59
C VAL A 223 8.41 15.79 -5.24
N GLU A 224 9.70 15.92 -4.93
CA GLU A 224 10.56 16.93 -5.55
C GLU A 224 10.86 16.67 -7.03
N TYR A 225 10.82 15.39 -7.46
CA TYR A 225 11.13 14.98 -8.82
C TYR A 225 9.90 14.79 -9.70
N ALA A 226 8.83 14.24 -9.14
CA ALA A 226 7.63 13.86 -9.87
C ALA A 226 6.76 15.06 -10.27
N ASP A 227 6.09 14.95 -11.41
CA ASP A 227 5.02 15.87 -11.81
C ASP A 227 3.76 15.56 -11.02
N VAL A 228 3.51 14.28 -10.75
CA VAL A 228 2.36 13.78 -10.00
C VAL A 228 2.75 12.54 -9.19
N VAL A 229 2.23 12.46 -7.97
CA VAL A 229 2.38 11.29 -7.06
C VAL A 229 1.00 10.83 -6.64
N SER A 230 0.63 9.59 -6.95
CA SER A 230 -0.59 8.96 -6.47
C SER A 230 -0.28 7.93 -5.39
N PHE A 231 -1.19 7.72 -4.46
CA PHE A 231 -1.01 6.71 -3.43
C PHE A 231 -2.29 6.30 -2.74
N THR A 232 -2.22 5.17 -2.04
CA THR A 232 -3.25 4.71 -1.09
C THR A 232 -2.96 5.24 0.31
N THR A 233 -4.00 5.47 1.10
CA THR A 233 -3.89 6.00 2.46
C THR A 233 -3.83 4.92 3.55
N HIS A 234 -4.13 3.67 3.23
CA HIS A 234 -4.38 2.58 4.20
C HIS A 234 -3.25 1.54 4.36
N LYS A 235 -2.09 1.73 3.69
CA LYS A 235 -0.93 0.82 3.79
C LYS A 235 0.02 1.30 4.90
N VAL A 236 1.29 1.53 4.59
CA VAL A 236 2.26 2.05 5.57
C VAL A 236 1.80 3.37 6.19
N LEU A 237 1.07 4.21 5.45
CA LEU A 237 0.53 5.49 5.95
C LEU A 237 -0.49 5.31 7.10
N ARG A 238 -1.07 4.11 7.27
CA ARG A 238 -1.92 3.76 8.42
C ARG A 238 -3.24 4.54 8.51
N GLY A 239 -3.67 5.15 7.41
CA GLY A 239 -4.92 5.90 7.32
C GLY A 239 -6.13 5.04 6.91
N PRO A 240 -7.26 5.68 6.58
CA PRO A 240 -8.45 5.00 6.10
C PRO A 240 -8.22 4.41 4.70
N ARG A 241 -9.03 3.44 4.28
CA ARG A 241 -9.06 3.03 2.89
C ARG A 241 -9.45 4.22 2.01
N GLY A 242 -8.62 4.48 0.99
CA GLY A 242 -8.79 5.61 0.09
C GLY A 242 -7.53 5.84 -0.74
N GLY A 243 -7.54 6.86 -1.58
CA GLY A 243 -6.41 7.34 -2.35
C GLY A 243 -6.22 8.85 -2.19
N MET A 244 -5.04 9.32 -2.57
CA MET A 244 -4.71 10.75 -2.66
C MET A 244 -3.79 10.98 -3.87
N ILE A 245 -3.76 12.23 -4.32
CA ILE A 245 -2.84 12.68 -5.37
C ILE A 245 -2.16 13.96 -4.89
N LEU A 246 -0.83 14.00 -5.05
CA LEU A 246 -0.01 15.19 -4.91
C LEU A 246 0.48 15.59 -6.31
N SER A 247 0.63 16.87 -6.58
CA SER A 247 1.21 17.31 -7.85
C SER A 247 1.92 18.66 -7.74
N LYS A 248 2.67 19.01 -8.78
CA LYS A 248 3.12 20.37 -9.00
C LYS A 248 1.91 21.28 -9.26
N ALA A 249 2.00 22.56 -8.91
CA ALA A 249 0.91 23.54 -9.08
C ALA A 249 0.41 23.64 -10.53
N ALA A 250 1.31 23.50 -11.49
CA ALA A 250 1.00 23.52 -12.91
C ALA A 250 -0.01 22.44 -13.36
N HIS A 251 -0.11 21.34 -12.61
CA HIS A 251 -0.98 20.20 -12.90
C HIS A 251 -2.26 20.15 -12.05
N ALA A 252 -2.40 21.04 -11.07
CA ALA A 252 -3.50 21.03 -10.10
C ALA A 252 -4.88 21.01 -10.78
N ALA A 253 -5.12 21.93 -11.70
CA ALA A 253 -6.42 22.03 -12.39
C ALA A 253 -6.74 20.79 -13.24
N ALA A 254 -5.76 20.17 -13.85
CA ALA A 254 -5.94 18.93 -14.64
C ALA A 254 -6.31 17.76 -13.75
N ILE A 255 -5.63 17.60 -12.61
CA ILE A 255 -5.90 16.54 -11.61
C ILE A 255 -7.29 16.74 -11.00
N ASP A 256 -7.62 17.95 -10.54
CA ASP A 256 -8.93 18.22 -9.93
C ASP A 256 -10.07 17.96 -10.92
N LYS A 257 -9.93 18.40 -12.17
CA LYS A 257 -10.91 18.13 -13.23
C LYS A 257 -11.01 16.63 -13.55
N ALA A 258 -9.93 15.89 -13.52
CA ALA A 258 -9.92 14.46 -13.77
C ALA A 258 -10.63 13.68 -12.65
N ILE A 259 -10.53 14.14 -11.40
CA ILE A 259 -11.29 13.56 -10.28
C ILE A 259 -12.76 13.97 -10.41
N PHE A 260 -13.07 15.27 -10.34
CA PHE A 260 -14.42 15.77 -10.45
C PHE A 260 -14.50 16.91 -11.49
N PRO A 261 -15.39 16.79 -12.46
CA PRO A 261 -16.40 15.74 -12.71
C PRO A 261 -15.92 14.56 -13.57
N GLY A 262 -14.60 14.42 -13.81
CA GLY A 262 -14.07 13.50 -14.82
C GLY A 262 -14.34 12.03 -14.53
N MET A 263 -14.08 11.57 -13.32
CA MET A 263 -14.14 10.16 -12.95
C MET A 263 -15.07 9.88 -11.77
N GLN A 264 -15.17 10.80 -10.82
CA GLN A 264 -16.00 10.68 -9.61
C GLN A 264 -17.10 11.74 -9.59
N GLY A 265 -18.19 11.44 -8.84
CA GLY A 265 -19.13 12.40 -8.30
C GLY A 265 -18.69 12.88 -6.93
N GLY A 266 -19.60 12.84 -5.92
CA GLY A 266 -19.31 13.28 -4.57
C GLY A 266 -18.19 12.47 -3.88
N PRO A 267 -17.24 13.13 -3.19
CA PRO A 267 -16.26 12.46 -2.36
C PRO A 267 -16.92 11.85 -1.11
N ILE A 268 -16.28 10.84 -0.54
CA ILE A 268 -16.69 10.25 0.75
C ILE A 268 -16.11 11.13 1.87
N MET A 269 -16.94 12.06 2.38
CA MET A 269 -16.45 13.09 3.31
C MET A 269 -15.97 12.56 4.64
N SER A 270 -16.53 11.45 5.13
CA SER A 270 -16.00 10.75 6.32
C SER A 270 -14.59 10.20 6.08
N ALA A 271 -14.32 9.69 4.89
CA ALA A 271 -12.97 9.25 4.51
C ALA A 271 -12.01 10.44 4.32
N VAL A 272 -12.46 11.58 3.78
CA VAL A 272 -11.65 12.81 3.68
C VAL A 272 -11.24 13.30 5.06
N ALA A 273 -12.16 13.36 6.02
CA ALA A 273 -11.84 13.72 7.41
C ALA A 273 -10.88 12.72 8.06
N ALA A 274 -11.11 11.42 7.85
CA ALA A 274 -10.23 10.38 8.34
C ALA A 274 -8.80 10.47 7.77
N LYS A 275 -8.65 10.81 6.46
CA LYS A 275 -7.34 11.12 5.85
C LYS A 275 -6.67 12.31 6.52
N ALA A 276 -7.42 13.38 6.82
CA ALA A 276 -6.88 14.55 7.51
C ALA A 276 -6.36 14.21 8.92
N ILE A 277 -7.01 13.28 9.64
CA ILE A 277 -6.53 12.76 10.93
C ILE A 277 -5.24 11.97 10.74
N ALA A 278 -5.21 11.00 9.81
CA ALA A 278 -4.03 10.20 9.54
C ALA A 278 -2.81 11.04 9.16
N LEU A 279 -2.99 12.09 8.34
CA LEU A 279 -1.92 13.03 7.99
C LEU A 279 -1.37 13.77 9.21
N LYS A 280 -2.22 14.13 10.19
CA LYS A 280 -1.77 14.71 11.45
C LYS A 280 -0.94 13.72 12.28
N GLU A 281 -1.38 12.47 12.35
CA GLU A 281 -0.63 11.41 13.04
C GLU A 281 0.74 11.18 12.39
N CYS A 282 0.81 11.16 11.05
CA CYS A 282 2.04 10.99 10.29
C CYS A 282 3.06 12.13 10.48
N ALA A 283 2.61 13.32 10.85
CA ALA A 283 3.49 14.47 11.10
C ALA A 283 4.23 14.42 12.45
N THR A 284 4.01 13.38 13.26
CA THR A 284 4.59 13.27 14.62
C THR A 284 5.95 12.57 14.63
N ALA A 285 6.77 12.88 15.65
CA ALA A 285 8.03 12.16 15.90
C ALA A 285 7.80 10.66 16.15
N GLN A 286 6.68 10.31 16.79
CA GLN A 286 6.30 8.90 17.01
C GLN A 286 6.12 8.16 15.68
N TYR A 287 5.47 8.78 14.69
CA TYR A 287 5.31 8.18 13.39
C TYR A 287 6.64 8.05 12.63
N GLN A 288 7.55 9.03 12.77
CA GLN A 288 8.89 8.93 12.19
C GLN A 288 9.69 7.75 12.78
N ALA A 289 9.58 7.52 14.09
CA ALA A 289 10.18 6.36 14.75
C ALA A 289 9.55 5.05 14.21
N TYR A 290 8.22 4.99 14.12
CA TYR A 290 7.51 3.86 13.53
C TYR A 290 7.97 3.54 12.10
N ALA A 291 8.06 4.53 11.23
CA ALA A 291 8.45 4.33 9.83
C ALA A 291 9.88 3.77 9.69
N LYS A 292 10.80 4.21 10.55
CA LYS A 292 12.16 3.65 10.62
C LYS A 292 12.16 2.22 11.12
N GLU A 293 11.39 1.93 12.17
CA GLU A 293 11.28 0.59 12.75
C GLU A 293 10.67 -0.41 11.76
N VAL A 294 9.72 0.03 10.92
CA VAL A 294 9.17 -0.81 9.83
C VAL A 294 10.29 -1.33 8.92
N ILE A 295 11.25 -0.48 8.54
CA ILE A 295 12.38 -0.89 7.69
C ILE A 295 13.34 -1.80 8.46
N VAL A 296 13.64 -1.50 9.71
CA VAL A 296 14.49 -2.34 10.57
C VAL A 296 13.91 -3.74 10.69
N ASN A 297 12.61 -3.83 10.98
CA ASN A 297 11.89 -5.08 11.07
C ASN A 297 11.86 -5.85 9.74
N ALA A 298 11.67 -5.16 8.62
CA ALA A 298 11.66 -5.79 7.30
C ALA A 298 13.03 -6.40 6.96
N LYS A 299 14.11 -5.69 7.24
CA LYS A 299 15.48 -6.19 7.07
C LYS A 299 15.75 -7.41 7.97
N ALA A 300 15.36 -7.33 9.24
CA ALA A 300 15.53 -8.43 10.19
C ALA A 300 14.71 -9.65 9.77
N LEU A 301 13.47 -9.48 9.32
CA LEU A 301 12.63 -10.58 8.85
C LEU A 301 13.20 -11.23 7.59
N ALA A 302 13.63 -10.43 6.60
CA ALA A 302 14.25 -10.94 5.37
C ALA A 302 15.49 -11.79 5.70
N LYS A 303 16.40 -11.25 6.54
CA LYS A 303 17.60 -11.96 6.98
C LYS A 303 17.26 -13.25 7.73
N SER A 304 16.27 -13.22 8.63
CA SER A 304 15.87 -14.41 9.38
C SER A 304 15.25 -15.50 8.49
N LEU A 305 14.55 -15.12 7.41
CA LEU A 305 14.05 -16.08 6.42
C LEU A 305 15.18 -16.68 5.58
N GLU A 306 16.26 -15.93 5.32
CA GLU A 306 17.49 -16.49 4.71
C GLU A 306 18.16 -17.48 5.63
N ASP A 307 18.24 -17.20 6.93
CA ASP A 307 18.79 -18.14 7.93
C ASP A 307 17.97 -19.44 8.03
N GLU A 308 16.68 -19.39 7.69
CA GLU A 308 15.79 -20.55 7.54
C GLU A 308 15.96 -21.28 6.17
N GLY A 309 16.89 -20.83 5.32
CA GLY A 309 17.26 -21.45 4.05
C GLY A 309 16.46 -21.01 2.83
N MET A 310 15.76 -19.89 2.90
CA MET A 310 15.11 -19.23 1.76
C MET A 310 16.03 -18.14 1.17
N ARG A 311 15.63 -17.48 0.08
CA ARG A 311 16.44 -16.44 -0.57
C ARG A 311 15.64 -15.13 -0.64
N ALA A 312 16.20 -14.06 -0.12
CA ALA A 312 15.65 -12.73 -0.34
C ALA A 312 15.98 -12.25 -1.77
N VAL A 313 14.95 -11.83 -2.51
CA VAL A 313 15.10 -11.23 -3.84
C VAL A 313 15.86 -9.92 -3.70
N SER A 314 16.70 -9.60 -4.68
CA SER A 314 17.61 -8.43 -4.70
C SER A 314 18.54 -8.30 -3.47
N GLY A 315 18.83 -9.43 -2.79
CA GLY A 315 19.73 -9.46 -1.65
C GLY A 315 19.16 -8.85 -0.36
N GLY A 316 17.85 -8.69 -0.25
CA GLY A 316 17.21 -8.18 0.96
C GLY A 316 16.14 -7.11 0.73
N THR A 317 16.05 -6.12 1.62
CA THR A 317 15.10 -5.02 1.47
C THR A 317 15.63 -3.69 2.02
N GLU A 318 15.20 -2.60 1.42
CA GLU A 318 15.40 -1.23 1.87
C GLU A 318 14.08 -0.55 2.25
N THR A 319 12.95 -1.28 2.19
CA THR A 319 11.60 -0.76 2.40
C THR A 319 10.85 -1.54 3.49
N HIS A 320 9.53 -1.52 3.45
CA HIS A 320 8.64 -2.18 4.41
C HIS A 320 8.30 -3.63 4.07
N LEU A 321 8.73 -4.12 2.91
CA LEU A 321 8.43 -5.46 2.41
C LEU A 321 9.69 -6.19 1.98
N ALA A 322 9.65 -7.51 2.04
CA ALA A 322 10.61 -8.39 1.39
C ALA A 322 9.88 -9.34 0.46
N LEU A 323 10.51 -9.64 -0.67
CA LEU A 323 10.10 -10.66 -1.60
C LEU A 323 11.04 -11.86 -1.43
N ILE A 324 10.48 -13.00 -1.11
CA ILE A 324 11.23 -14.20 -0.72
C ILE A 324 11.00 -15.32 -1.73
N ASP A 325 12.06 -15.78 -2.33
CA ASP A 325 12.10 -16.98 -3.17
C ASP A 325 12.14 -18.22 -2.25
N ILE A 326 11.12 -19.04 -2.36
CA ILE A 326 10.93 -20.22 -1.50
C ILE A 326 11.20 -21.55 -2.22
N ARG A 327 11.76 -21.54 -3.43
CA ARG A 327 12.02 -22.75 -4.22
C ARG A 327 12.89 -23.77 -3.49
N SER A 328 13.80 -23.31 -2.62
CA SER A 328 14.62 -24.16 -1.77
C SER A 328 13.83 -25.05 -0.82
N THR A 329 12.58 -24.68 -0.50
CA THR A 329 11.71 -25.46 0.38
C THR A 329 11.01 -26.63 -0.32
N GLY A 330 11.05 -26.69 -1.65
CA GLY A 330 10.29 -27.65 -2.45
C GLY A 330 8.77 -27.36 -2.53
N VAL A 331 8.33 -26.20 -1.99
CA VAL A 331 6.92 -25.78 -1.95
C VAL A 331 6.76 -24.53 -2.84
N ASN A 332 5.67 -24.44 -3.58
CA ASN A 332 5.35 -23.25 -4.36
C ASN A 332 4.61 -22.19 -3.54
N GLY A 333 4.51 -20.96 -4.10
CA GLY A 333 3.93 -19.82 -3.39
C GLY A 333 2.47 -20.02 -2.99
N LYS A 334 1.66 -20.68 -3.83
CA LYS A 334 0.24 -20.95 -3.54
C LYS A 334 0.07 -21.85 -2.32
N VAL A 335 0.84 -22.93 -2.26
CA VAL A 335 0.80 -23.88 -1.14
C VAL A 335 1.36 -23.23 0.13
N ALA A 336 2.40 -22.42 0.02
CA ALA A 336 2.97 -21.68 1.15
C ALA A 336 1.96 -20.69 1.77
N ASP A 337 1.26 -19.92 0.93
CA ASP A 337 0.20 -18.99 1.34
C ASP A 337 -0.92 -19.73 2.11
N GLU A 338 -1.40 -20.85 1.57
CA GLU A 338 -2.43 -21.69 2.20
C GLU A 338 -1.99 -22.26 3.55
N ARG A 339 -0.78 -22.83 3.63
CA ARG A 339 -0.22 -23.42 4.87
C ARG A 339 -0.01 -22.36 5.95
N CYS A 340 0.56 -21.22 5.59
CA CYS A 340 0.71 -20.09 6.51
C CYS A 340 -0.64 -19.56 7.00
N GLY A 341 -1.64 -19.42 6.12
CA GLY A 341 -2.99 -19.02 6.49
C GLY A 341 -3.63 -19.93 7.54
N ARG A 342 -3.49 -21.26 7.40
CA ARG A 342 -3.96 -22.24 8.40
C ARG A 342 -3.25 -22.09 9.74
N ALA A 343 -1.99 -21.70 9.72
CA ALA A 343 -1.20 -21.43 10.93
C ALA A 343 -1.49 -20.07 11.57
N GLY A 344 -2.38 -19.25 10.97
CA GLY A 344 -2.69 -17.90 11.46
C GLY A 344 -1.68 -16.85 11.06
N ILE A 345 -0.94 -17.08 9.98
CA ILE A 345 0.05 -16.15 9.42
C ILE A 345 -0.48 -15.65 8.06
N SER A 346 -0.90 -14.40 8.01
CA SER A 346 -1.39 -13.78 6.78
C SER A 346 -0.22 -13.17 6.00
N LEU A 347 0.11 -13.78 4.88
CA LEU A 347 1.07 -13.29 3.87
C LEU A 347 0.45 -13.52 2.48
N ASN A 348 1.15 -13.21 1.40
CA ASN A 348 0.64 -13.57 0.07
C ASN A 348 1.69 -14.24 -0.80
N LYS A 349 1.24 -15.19 -1.63
CA LYS A 349 2.06 -15.67 -2.74
C LYS A 349 2.41 -14.53 -3.68
N ASN A 350 3.61 -14.55 -4.24
CA ASN A 350 4.07 -13.52 -5.16
C ASN A 350 5.06 -14.11 -6.18
N ALA A 351 4.94 -13.71 -7.44
CA ALA A 351 5.96 -14.05 -8.42
C ALA A 351 7.29 -13.39 -8.04
N ILE A 352 8.38 -14.09 -8.25
CA ILE A 352 9.72 -13.51 -8.21
C ILE A 352 10.10 -13.01 -9.62
N PRO A 353 11.08 -12.10 -9.77
CA PRO A 353 11.58 -11.76 -11.10
C PRO A 353 12.03 -13.02 -11.85
N TYR A 354 11.68 -13.09 -13.15
CA TYR A 354 11.98 -14.25 -13.99
C TYR A 354 11.43 -15.58 -13.45
N ASP A 355 10.27 -15.51 -12.78
CA ASP A 355 9.63 -16.69 -12.17
C ASP A 355 9.33 -17.77 -13.22
N PRO A 356 9.79 -19.03 -13.02
CA PRO A 356 9.46 -20.12 -13.93
C PRO A 356 7.99 -20.58 -13.80
N GLU A 357 7.33 -20.23 -12.72
CA GLU A 357 5.95 -20.64 -12.45
C GLU A 357 4.93 -19.62 -13.00
N SER A 358 3.70 -20.08 -13.20
CA SER A 358 2.61 -19.21 -13.60
C SER A 358 2.22 -18.23 -12.49
N PRO A 359 1.62 -17.07 -12.81
CA PRO A 359 1.14 -16.12 -11.81
C PRO A 359 0.11 -16.68 -10.81
N ALA A 360 -0.55 -17.79 -11.16
CA ALA A 360 -1.51 -18.45 -10.27
C ALA A 360 -0.83 -19.31 -9.20
N VAL A 361 0.40 -19.75 -9.45
CA VAL A 361 1.18 -20.67 -8.58
C VAL A 361 2.27 -19.91 -7.85
N THR A 362 3.18 -19.25 -8.57
CA THR A 362 4.34 -18.46 -8.12
C THR A 362 5.42 -19.30 -7.39
N SER A 363 6.64 -18.77 -7.40
CA SER A 363 7.81 -19.38 -6.70
C SER A 363 8.18 -18.64 -5.42
N GLY A 364 7.46 -17.60 -5.06
CA GLY A 364 7.79 -16.76 -3.91
C GLY A 364 6.59 -16.39 -3.05
N ILE A 365 6.93 -15.76 -1.93
CA ILE A 365 6.00 -15.08 -1.03
C ILE A 365 6.44 -13.64 -0.83
N ARG A 366 5.49 -12.74 -0.60
CA ARG A 366 5.75 -11.38 -0.17
C ARG A 366 5.34 -11.23 1.29
N VAL A 367 6.25 -10.68 2.10
CA VAL A 367 6.02 -10.38 3.51
C VAL A 367 6.29 -8.90 3.77
N GLY A 368 5.57 -8.30 4.70
CA GLY A 368 5.75 -6.91 5.09
C GLY A 368 5.54 -6.73 6.58
N THR A 369 6.13 -5.69 7.13
CA THR A 369 6.19 -5.45 8.58
C THR A 369 5.35 -4.28 9.11
N PRO A 370 4.59 -3.50 8.30
CA PRO A 370 3.85 -2.36 8.82
C PRO A 370 2.86 -2.72 9.94
N ALA A 371 2.09 -3.78 9.79
CA ALA A 371 1.06 -4.18 10.76
C ALA A 371 1.68 -4.67 12.08
N VAL A 372 2.64 -5.58 12.02
CA VAL A 372 3.33 -6.09 13.23
C VAL A 372 4.11 -4.99 13.95
N THR A 373 4.69 -4.02 13.22
CA THR A 373 5.33 -2.85 13.83
C THR A 373 4.28 -1.93 14.48
N THR A 374 3.09 -1.78 13.91
CA THR A 374 1.98 -1.04 14.54
C THR A 374 1.55 -1.69 15.85
N GLN A 375 1.60 -3.02 15.94
CA GLN A 375 1.33 -3.77 17.18
C GLN A 375 2.44 -3.61 18.23
N GLY A 376 3.60 -3.07 17.88
CA GLY A 376 4.74 -2.87 18.80
C GLY A 376 5.78 -3.99 18.76
N MET A 377 5.72 -4.89 17.79
CA MET A 377 6.78 -5.88 17.58
C MET A 377 8.02 -5.19 17.00
N GLY A 378 9.19 -5.53 17.53
CA GLY A 378 10.51 -5.04 17.08
C GLY A 378 11.32 -6.12 16.36
N SER A 379 12.55 -5.80 16.04
CA SER A 379 13.46 -6.70 15.30
C SER A 379 13.74 -8.02 16.03
N GLU A 380 13.63 -8.04 17.35
CA GLU A 380 13.81 -9.25 18.18
C GLU A 380 12.70 -10.30 17.98
N GLN A 381 11.50 -9.90 17.51
CA GLN A 381 10.42 -10.84 17.17
C GLN A 381 10.58 -11.43 15.77
N MET A 382 11.36 -10.81 14.89
CA MET A 382 11.47 -11.22 13.48
C MET A 382 12.04 -12.61 13.28
N PRO A 383 13.06 -13.08 14.04
CA PRO A 383 13.53 -14.48 13.97
C PRO A 383 12.43 -15.49 14.37
N VAL A 384 11.61 -15.16 15.38
CA VAL A 384 10.49 -16.03 15.80
C VAL A 384 9.46 -16.11 14.68
N ILE A 385 9.09 -14.98 14.07
CA ILE A 385 8.14 -14.94 12.96
C ILE A 385 8.67 -15.72 11.75
N ALA A 386 9.96 -15.57 11.41
CA ALA A 386 10.60 -16.30 10.31
C ALA A 386 10.56 -17.82 10.56
N SER A 387 10.87 -18.27 11.76
CA SER A 387 10.80 -19.69 12.13
C SER A 387 9.37 -20.25 12.04
N LEU A 388 8.37 -19.48 12.49
CA LEU A 388 6.95 -19.88 12.35
C LEU A 388 6.55 -20.00 10.88
N ILE A 389 6.96 -19.07 10.00
CA ILE A 389 6.72 -19.13 8.55
C ILE A 389 7.40 -20.36 7.95
N ALA A 390 8.69 -20.59 8.25
CA ALA A 390 9.47 -21.68 7.68
C ALA A 390 8.88 -23.05 8.07
N ARG A 391 8.50 -23.21 9.34
CA ARG A 391 7.85 -24.42 9.84
C ARG A 391 6.47 -24.62 9.22
N ALA A 392 5.66 -23.58 9.09
CA ALA A 392 4.37 -23.66 8.44
C ALA A 392 4.48 -24.10 6.97
N ILE A 393 5.49 -23.61 6.24
CA ILE A 393 5.75 -24.00 4.86
C ILE A 393 6.23 -25.46 4.78
N LYS A 394 7.21 -25.84 5.59
CA LYS A 394 7.84 -27.18 5.53
C LYS A 394 6.93 -28.29 6.09
N ASP A 395 6.28 -28.04 7.22
CA ASP A 395 5.51 -29.05 7.95
C ASP A 395 4.00 -28.97 7.70
N GLY A 396 3.55 -28.18 6.76
CA GLY A 396 2.16 -27.81 6.57
C GLY A 396 1.20 -28.94 6.13
N GLU A 397 1.69 -30.16 5.88
CA GLU A 397 0.86 -31.35 5.63
C GLU A 397 0.44 -32.03 6.94
N ASP A 398 1.14 -31.77 8.05
CA ASP A 398 0.87 -32.32 9.36
C ASP A 398 -0.05 -31.39 10.16
N GLU A 399 -1.32 -31.76 10.31
CA GLU A 399 -2.32 -30.96 11.02
C GLU A 399 -1.95 -30.71 12.50
N ALA A 400 -1.27 -31.67 13.15
CA ALA A 400 -0.86 -31.48 14.54
C ALA A 400 0.23 -30.41 14.66
N LYS A 401 1.19 -30.39 13.72
CA LYS A 401 2.22 -29.37 13.67
C LYS A 401 1.65 -28.00 13.32
N ILE A 402 0.73 -27.88 12.35
CA ILE A 402 0.03 -26.64 12.05
C ILE A 402 -0.73 -26.12 13.26
N SER A 403 -1.45 -26.98 13.96
CA SER A 403 -2.15 -26.61 15.19
C SER A 403 -1.19 -26.12 16.29
N GLN A 404 -0.02 -26.72 16.40
CA GLN A 404 1.02 -26.27 17.34
C GLN A 404 1.56 -24.89 16.94
N ILE A 405 1.88 -24.66 15.66
CA ILE A 405 2.33 -23.36 15.14
C ILE A 405 1.25 -22.31 15.41
N ARG A 406 -0.03 -22.61 15.17
CA ARG A 406 -1.15 -21.71 15.46
C ARG A 406 -1.19 -21.28 16.92
N LYS A 407 -0.95 -22.18 17.86
CA LYS A 407 -0.87 -21.86 19.30
C LYS A 407 0.29 -20.92 19.61
N GLU A 408 1.44 -21.12 18.96
CA GLU A 408 2.60 -20.26 19.12
C GLU A 408 2.37 -18.86 18.51
N VAL A 409 1.69 -18.76 17.35
CA VAL A 409 1.23 -17.50 16.78
C VAL A 409 0.33 -16.76 17.76
N ASN A 410 -0.71 -17.43 18.30
CA ASN A 410 -1.62 -16.83 19.28
C ASN A 410 -0.90 -16.39 20.56
N ALA A 411 0.09 -17.15 21.03
CA ALA A 411 0.89 -16.78 22.20
C ALA A 411 1.78 -15.56 21.94
N LEU A 412 2.26 -15.37 20.70
CA LEU A 412 3.02 -14.20 20.30
C LEU A 412 2.11 -12.99 20.18
N THR A 413 1.03 -13.08 19.41
CA THR A 413 0.12 -11.94 19.17
C THR A 413 -0.57 -11.46 20.44
N ALA A 414 -0.85 -12.35 21.40
CA ALA A 414 -1.40 -11.99 22.70
C ALA A 414 -0.51 -11.04 23.52
N LYS A 415 0.81 -11.03 23.27
CA LYS A 415 1.75 -10.08 23.90
C LYS A 415 1.74 -8.71 23.24
N PHE A 416 1.23 -8.61 22.00
CA PHE A 416 1.21 -7.43 21.17
C PHE A 416 -0.21 -7.19 20.60
N PRO A 417 -1.24 -7.04 21.44
CA PRO A 417 -2.61 -6.97 20.97
C PRO A 417 -2.85 -5.70 20.15
N VAL A 418 -3.46 -5.87 18.98
CA VAL A 418 -4.03 -4.72 18.27
C VAL A 418 -5.28 -4.24 19.01
N TYR A 419 -5.46 -2.93 19.10
CA TYR A 419 -6.57 -2.31 19.81
C TYR A 419 -6.72 -2.88 21.25
N PRO A 420 -5.73 -2.64 22.14
CA PRO A 420 -5.83 -3.08 23.53
C PRO A 420 -7.08 -2.51 24.19
N ALA A 421 -7.65 -3.28 25.14
CA ALA A 421 -8.87 -2.91 25.86
C ALA A 421 -8.66 -1.69 26.76
#